data_10b7a98231f4dfacdeb121c15f726e38
#
_entry.id   10b7a98231f4dfacdeb121c15f726e38
#
_cell.length_a   1.000
_cell.length_b   1.000
_cell.length_c   1.000
_cell.angle_alpha   90.00
_cell.angle_beta   90.00
_cell.angle_gamma   90.00
#
_symmetry.space_group_name_H-M   'P 1'
#
loop_
_entity.id
_entity.type
_entity.pdbx_description
1 polymer ?
#
loop_
_entity_poly.entity_id
_entity_poly.type
_entity_poly.pdbx_seq_one_letter_code
_entity_poly.pdbx_strand_id
1 'polypeptide(L)'
;MRQKRKEVKAWEEEFKDKVMDERAVSNKDIVDFINQKDLTKKELGEVYEFLHENNIEVGFDEDVADEDLDLLEEEIKHEGKKYSEDQSIHLTETLNIDDPVKLYLKEIGTVKLLTAEEEVTLAKSVEKGTLENPTDEDKKEAALAKKALSDANLRLVVSIAKKYLGRGLPFLDLIQEGNLGLLKAVDKFDYTKGYKFSTYATWWIRQAITRAIADQARTIRVPVHMVETINKLNKISRQLLQEKGREATNEELSKKMDVTVAKIREVKKIAQEPISLETPIGPKEDSTLVDFIMDRTATAPDDAAGSILLREQIEELLEELTERERQVLELRFGLRDGRTRTLEEVGKYFDVTRERIRQIEGKALNKLKKSAKSLVNI
;
A
#
# COMPACT_ATOMS: atom_id res chain seq x y z
N MET A 1 25.38 -24.77 -24.27
CA MET A 1 26.11 -23.50 -24.39
C MET A 1 25.84 -22.77 -25.73
N ARG A 2 25.76 -23.40 -26.92
CA ARG A 2 25.42 -22.68 -28.17
C ARG A 2 23.94 -22.24 -28.28
N GLN A 3 23.00 -22.92 -27.65
CA GLN A 3 21.59 -22.50 -27.61
C GLN A 3 21.36 -21.29 -26.70
N LYS A 4 21.99 -21.23 -25.50
CA LYS A 4 21.89 -20.05 -24.61
C LYS A 4 22.46 -18.77 -25.23
N ARG A 5 23.54 -18.86 -26.04
CA ARG A 5 24.06 -17.66 -26.76
C ARG A 5 23.16 -17.16 -27.88
N LYS A 6 22.29 -18.02 -28.46
CA LYS A 6 21.30 -17.58 -29.47
C LYS A 6 20.08 -16.92 -28.82
N GLU A 7 19.69 -17.38 -27.62
CA GLU A 7 18.59 -16.78 -26.86
C GLU A 7 18.96 -15.41 -26.31
N VAL A 8 20.19 -15.23 -25.83
CA VAL A 8 20.73 -13.93 -25.39
C VAL A 8 20.68 -12.88 -26.50
N LYS A 9 21.00 -13.24 -27.74
CA LYS A 9 20.88 -12.32 -28.89
C LYS A 9 19.44 -11.98 -29.29
N ALA A 10 18.50 -12.89 -29.05
CA ALA A 10 17.10 -12.66 -29.42
C ALA A 10 16.41 -11.65 -28.49
N TRP A 11 16.69 -11.66 -27.17
CA TRP A 11 16.14 -10.67 -26.27
C TRP A 11 16.74 -9.28 -26.48
N GLU A 12 18.01 -9.23 -26.87
CA GLU A 12 18.74 -7.98 -27.15
C GLU A 12 18.17 -7.27 -28.38
N GLU A 13 17.82 -8.00 -29.44
CA GLU A 13 17.17 -7.46 -30.63
C GLU A 13 15.73 -7.00 -30.34
N GLU A 14 14.96 -7.80 -29.61
CA GLU A 14 13.57 -7.51 -29.24
C GLU A 14 13.47 -6.29 -28.29
N PHE A 15 14.44 -6.14 -27.38
CA PHE A 15 14.52 -4.98 -26.51
C PHE A 15 14.97 -3.73 -27.26
N LYS A 16 15.94 -3.84 -28.17
CA LYS A 16 16.41 -2.76 -29.02
C LYS A 16 15.30 -2.20 -29.93
N ASP A 17 14.53 -3.06 -30.57
CA ASP A 17 13.43 -2.65 -31.42
C ASP A 17 12.33 -1.91 -30.64
N LYS A 18 11.99 -2.38 -29.45
CA LYS A 18 10.98 -1.75 -28.59
C LYS A 18 11.41 -0.38 -28.05
N VAL A 19 12.69 -0.23 -27.74
CA VAL A 19 13.27 0.95 -27.11
C VAL A 19 13.62 2.04 -28.12
N MET A 20 14.00 1.67 -29.36
CA MET A 20 14.30 2.65 -30.41
C MET A 20 13.07 3.34 -31.00
N ASP A 21 11.88 2.71 -30.90
CA ASP A 21 10.64 3.33 -31.39
C ASP A 21 10.10 4.43 -30.44
N GLU A 22 10.34 4.33 -29.12
CA GLU A 22 9.73 5.22 -28.13
C GLU A 22 10.67 6.28 -27.52
N ARG A 23 11.99 6.22 -27.73
CA ARG A 23 13.04 7.11 -27.17
C ARG A 23 13.00 7.39 -25.67
N ALA A 24 12.02 6.87 -24.94
CA ALA A 24 11.89 6.91 -23.49
C ALA A 24 11.25 5.61 -23.02
N VAL A 25 11.90 4.87 -22.09
CA VAL A 25 11.40 3.60 -21.56
C VAL A 25 11.04 3.81 -20.10
N SER A 26 9.81 3.45 -19.72
CA SER A 26 9.38 3.49 -18.32
C SER A 26 10.19 2.48 -17.50
N ASN A 27 10.54 2.86 -16.26
CA ASN A 27 11.22 1.96 -15.31
C ASN A 27 10.43 0.67 -15.09
N LYS A 28 9.09 0.74 -15.24
CA LYS A 28 8.19 -0.40 -15.15
C LYS A 28 8.38 -1.40 -16.29
N ASP A 29 8.54 -0.90 -17.51
CA ASP A 29 8.76 -1.76 -18.68
C ASP A 29 10.10 -2.48 -18.59
N ILE A 30 11.13 -1.83 -18.03
CA ILE A 30 12.43 -2.44 -17.74
C ILE A 30 12.31 -3.51 -16.66
N VAL A 31 11.62 -3.24 -15.57
CA VAL A 31 11.42 -4.19 -14.47
C VAL A 31 10.56 -5.37 -14.90
N ASP A 32 9.49 -5.13 -15.67
CA ASP A 32 8.63 -6.18 -16.20
C ASP A 32 9.39 -7.05 -17.23
N PHE A 33 10.23 -6.46 -18.05
CA PHE A 33 11.11 -7.16 -18.98
C PHE A 33 12.15 -8.03 -18.24
N ILE A 34 12.77 -7.48 -17.19
CA ILE A 34 13.73 -8.20 -16.34
C ILE A 34 13.06 -9.40 -15.64
N ASN A 35 11.83 -9.20 -15.11
CA ASN A 35 11.08 -10.24 -14.43
C ASN A 35 10.56 -11.33 -15.38
N GLN A 36 10.20 -10.98 -16.62
CA GLN A 36 9.72 -11.96 -17.62
C GLN A 36 10.83 -12.85 -18.18
N LYS A 37 12.07 -12.37 -18.24
CA LYS A 37 13.19 -13.07 -18.89
C LYS A 37 14.19 -13.68 -17.92
N ASP A 38 14.00 -13.52 -16.58
CA ASP A 38 14.89 -14.08 -15.53
C ASP A 38 16.38 -13.77 -15.77
N LEU A 39 16.68 -12.50 -16.09
CA LEU A 39 17.99 -12.05 -16.51
C LEU A 39 19.03 -12.16 -15.39
N THR A 40 20.21 -12.64 -15.72
CA THR A 40 21.34 -12.73 -14.79
C THR A 40 21.95 -11.35 -14.50
N LYS A 41 22.70 -11.21 -13.37
CA LYS A 41 23.36 -9.95 -12.97
C LYS A 41 24.26 -9.34 -14.08
N LYS A 42 24.83 -10.16 -14.97
CA LYS A 42 25.65 -9.69 -16.11
C LYS A 42 24.79 -9.11 -17.22
N GLU A 43 23.70 -9.78 -17.57
CA GLU A 43 22.76 -9.37 -18.60
C GLU A 43 22.03 -8.07 -18.19
N LEU A 44 21.80 -7.88 -16.92
CA LEU A 44 21.23 -6.65 -16.34
C LEU A 44 22.20 -5.46 -16.53
N GLY A 45 23.51 -5.68 -16.34
CA GLY A 45 24.54 -4.69 -16.63
C GLY A 45 24.55 -4.25 -18.10
N GLU A 46 24.43 -5.21 -19.02
CA GLU A 46 24.40 -4.96 -20.47
C GLU A 46 23.17 -4.17 -20.91
N VAL A 47 22.00 -4.39 -20.27
CA VAL A 47 20.76 -3.60 -20.52
C VAL A 47 20.96 -2.14 -20.12
N TYR A 48 21.54 -1.88 -18.94
CA TYR A 48 21.79 -0.51 -18.49
C TYR A 48 22.91 0.18 -19.28
N GLU A 49 23.97 -0.53 -19.70
CA GLU A 49 24.99 0.01 -20.60
C GLU A 49 24.38 0.39 -21.95
N PHE A 50 23.51 -0.42 -22.51
CA PHE A 50 22.82 -0.14 -23.76
C PHE A 50 21.93 1.12 -23.67
N LEU A 51 21.17 1.28 -22.58
CA LEU A 51 20.34 2.46 -22.35
C LEU A 51 21.20 3.73 -22.23
N HIS A 52 22.34 3.63 -21.57
CA HIS A 52 23.26 4.76 -21.40
C HIS A 52 24.00 5.12 -22.69
N GLU A 53 24.47 4.14 -23.47
CA GLU A 53 25.18 4.38 -24.75
C GLU A 53 24.29 5.02 -25.82
N ASN A 54 22.97 4.75 -25.77
CA ASN A 54 22.01 5.29 -26.73
C ASN A 54 21.31 6.57 -26.25
N ASN A 55 21.75 7.17 -25.12
CA ASN A 55 21.10 8.35 -24.51
C ASN A 55 19.58 8.18 -24.35
N ILE A 56 19.13 6.98 -24.02
CA ILE A 56 17.74 6.70 -23.77
C ILE A 56 17.49 7.08 -22.33
N GLU A 57 16.71 8.11 -22.12
CA GLU A 57 16.26 8.49 -20.79
C GLU A 57 15.36 7.37 -20.25
N VAL A 58 15.86 6.66 -19.25
CA VAL A 58 15.01 5.78 -18.43
C VAL A 58 14.06 6.72 -17.72
N GLY A 59 12.83 6.81 -18.20
CA GLY A 59 11.78 7.59 -17.58
C GLY A 59 11.57 7.00 -16.18
N PHE A 60 12.20 7.60 -15.20
CA PHE A 60 11.77 7.44 -13.82
C PHE A 60 10.34 7.94 -13.80
N ASP A 61 9.40 7.15 -13.22
CA ASP A 61 8.07 7.67 -12.95
C ASP A 61 8.25 8.97 -12.16
N GLU A 62 8.14 10.09 -12.91
CA GLU A 62 8.45 11.45 -12.50
C GLU A 62 7.35 11.98 -11.58
N ASP A 63 7.30 11.49 -10.34
CA ASP A 63 6.37 11.98 -9.34
C ASP A 63 7.05 12.68 -8.15
N VAL A 64 8.34 12.94 -8.28
CA VAL A 64 9.03 13.98 -7.47
C VAL A 64 9.49 15.04 -8.47
N ALA A 65 9.01 16.26 -8.34
CA ALA A 65 9.28 17.36 -9.25
C ALA A 65 10.77 17.41 -9.63
N ASP A 66 11.06 17.41 -10.95
CA ASP A 66 12.44 17.50 -11.51
C ASP A 66 13.21 18.71 -10.96
N GLU A 67 12.53 19.77 -10.54
CA GLU A 67 13.12 20.94 -9.87
C GLU A 67 13.82 20.57 -8.54
N ASP A 68 13.37 19.50 -7.83
CA ASP A 68 14.03 19.01 -6.64
C ASP A 68 15.23 18.09 -6.96
N LEU A 69 15.31 17.52 -8.16
CA LEU A 69 16.42 16.67 -8.59
C LEU A 69 17.65 17.49 -8.98
N ASP A 70 17.47 18.56 -9.74
CA ASP A 70 18.55 19.48 -10.13
C ASP A 70 19.13 20.19 -8.89
N LEU A 71 18.28 20.59 -7.94
CA LEU A 71 18.72 21.11 -6.63
C LEU A 71 19.46 20.07 -5.81
N LEU A 72 19.08 18.79 -5.91
CA LEU A 72 19.74 17.68 -5.21
C LEU A 72 21.12 17.35 -5.82
N GLU A 73 21.25 17.38 -7.14
CA GLU A 73 22.53 17.19 -7.80
C GLU A 73 23.48 18.35 -7.53
N GLU A 74 22.98 19.58 -7.48
CA GLU A 74 23.75 20.75 -7.07
C GLU A 74 24.11 20.70 -5.57
N GLU A 75 23.19 20.32 -4.67
CA GLU A 75 23.47 20.14 -3.25
C GLU A 75 24.47 18.99 -3.03
N ILE A 76 24.37 17.85 -3.70
CA ILE A 76 25.35 16.76 -3.62
C ILE A 76 26.72 17.17 -4.15
N LYS A 77 26.76 17.96 -5.23
CA LYS A 77 28.03 18.55 -5.75
C LYS A 77 28.61 19.61 -4.81
N HIS A 78 27.75 20.38 -4.12
CA HIS A 78 28.18 21.38 -3.14
C HIS A 78 28.45 20.81 -1.73
N GLU A 79 27.70 19.81 -1.25
CA GLU A 79 27.85 19.17 0.05
C GLU A 79 29.08 18.25 0.13
N GLY A 80 29.61 17.78 -1.00
CA GLY A 80 30.93 17.13 -1.04
C GLY A 80 32.09 18.04 -0.57
N LYS A 81 31.84 19.31 -0.28
CA LYS A 81 32.81 20.30 0.20
C LYS A 81 32.53 20.96 1.57
N LYS A 82 31.37 20.69 2.20
CA LYS A 82 30.98 21.41 3.43
C LYS A 82 30.19 20.56 4.45
N TYR A 83 30.63 19.39 4.78
CA TYR A 83 30.30 18.82 6.08
C TYR A 83 31.43 19.13 7.05
N SER A 84 31.51 20.37 7.51
CA SER A 84 32.22 20.73 8.72
C SER A 84 31.41 20.30 9.94
N GLU A 85 32.06 19.75 10.94
CA GLU A 85 31.54 19.13 12.16
C GLU A 85 30.57 20.01 13.01
N ASP A 86 30.38 21.29 12.66
CA ASP A 86 29.69 22.28 13.53
C ASP A 86 28.16 22.34 13.44
N GLN A 87 27.52 21.83 12.37
CA GLN A 87 26.06 21.98 12.25
C GLN A 87 25.23 20.85 12.90
N SER A 88 25.84 19.71 13.20
CA SER A 88 25.16 18.61 13.90
C SER A 88 25.05 18.87 15.42
N ILE A 89 25.90 19.72 15.98
CA ILE A 89 25.96 20.02 17.41
C ILE A 89 24.91 21.05 17.84
N HIS A 90 24.56 22.00 16.98
CA HIS A 90 23.55 23.03 17.32
C HIS A 90 22.10 22.55 17.37
N LEU A 91 21.77 21.43 16.78
CA LEU A 91 20.42 20.82 16.85
C LEU A 91 20.16 20.04 18.15
N THR A 92 21.22 19.74 18.93
CA THR A 92 21.12 18.85 20.11
C THR A 92 21.02 19.59 21.44
N GLU A 93 21.29 20.90 21.49
CA GLU A 93 21.41 21.63 22.78
C GLU A 93 20.10 22.15 23.39
N THR A 94 18.96 22.11 22.67
CA THR A 94 17.73 22.74 23.17
C THR A 94 16.56 21.78 23.40
N LEU A 95 16.77 20.48 23.36
CA LEU A 95 15.63 19.57 23.25
C LEU A 95 15.66 18.46 24.32
N ASN A 96 14.55 18.29 25.04
CA ASN A 96 14.35 17.28 26.07
C ASN A 96 14.78 15.88 25.64
N ILE A 97 15.36 15.12 26.58
CA ILE A 97 15.97 13.80 26.40
C ILE A 97 14.94 12.71 25.97
N ASP A 98 13.65 13.01 26.05
CA ASP A 98 12.57 12.05 25.81
C ASP A 98 12.13 11.90 24.35
N ASP A 99 12.80 12.56 23.38
CA ASP A 99 12.46 12.43 21.97
C ASP A 99 13.26 11.30 21.29
N PRO A 100 12.62 10.19 20.91
CA PRO A 100 13.30 9.04 20.28
C PRO A 100 14.01 9.40 18.97
N VAL A 101 13.53 10.42 18.24
CA VAL A 101 14.18 10.90 17.02
C VAL A 101 15.56 11.45 17.31
N LYS A 102 15.68 12.24 18.37
CA LYS A 102 16.95 12.87 18.77
C LYS A 102 17.96 11.85 19.27
N LEU A 103 17.47 10.87 20.04
CA LEU A 103 18.33 9.78 20.51
C LEU A 103 18.93 9.04 19.31
N TYR A 104 18.09 8.68 18.33
CA TYR A 104 18.54 8.03 17.10
C TYR A 104 19.55 8.89 16.32
N LEU A 105 19.24 10.19 16.11
CA LEU A 105 20.15 11.11 15.40
C LEU A 105 21.51 11.26 16.11
N LYS A 106 21.51 11.29 17.44
CA LYS A 106 22.74 11.31 18.23
C LYS A 106 23.56 10.03 18.05
N GLU A 107 22.90 8.87 18.05
CA GLU A 107 23.54 7.57 17.90
C GLU A 107 24.21 7.43 16.53
N ILE A 108 23.50 7.73 15.43
CA ILE A 108 24.07 7.66 14.08
C ILE A 108 25.19 8.71 13.86
N GLY A 109 25.15 9.83 14.60
CA GLY A 109 26.16 10.89 14.55
C GLY A 109 27.52 10.46 15.07
N THR A 110 27.62 9.41 15.91
CA THR A 110 28.88 8.91 16.48
C THR A 110 29.74 8.15 15.48
N VAL A 111 29.12 7.64 14.40
CA VAL A 111 29.82 6.86 13.37
C VAL A 111 30.54 7.80 12.40
N LYS A 112 31.81 7.50 12.13
CA LYS A 112 32.62 8.28 11.18
C LYS A 112 32.18 8.04 9.74
N LEU A 113 32.26 9.09 8.92
CA LEU A 113 32.03 8.98 7.47
C LEU A 113 33.19 8.22 6.82
N LEU A 114 32.87 7.40 5.82
CA LEU A 114 33.85 6.65 5.05
C LEU A 114 34.48 7.50 3.94
N THR A 115 35.76 7.26 3.67
CA THR A 115 36.44 7.75 2.47
C THR A 115 36.09 6.85 1.27
N ALA A 116 36.27 7.34 0.04
CA ALA A 116 36.04 6.55 -1.16
C ALA A 116 36.88 5.26 -1.24
N GLU A 117 38.07 5.26 -0.69
CA GLU A 117 38.94 4.08 -0.63
C GLU A 117 38.45 3.05 0.39
N GLU A 118 37.93 3.51 1.54
CA GLU A 118 37.31 2.65 2.55
C GLU A 118 35.99 2.03 2.05
N GLU A 119 35.17 2.78 1.32
CA GLU A 119 33.94 2.26 0.68
C GLU A 119 34.28 1.08 -0.25
N VAL A 120 35.28 1.24 -1.12
CA VAL A 120 35.71 0.18 -2.05
C VAL A 120 36.29 -1.02 -1.28
N THR A 121 37.01 -0.79 -0.22
CA THR A 121 37.63 -1.87 0.60
C THR A 121 36.52 -2.70 1.28
N LEU A 122 35.54 -2.03 1.89
CA LEU A 122 34.40 -2.70 2.51
C LEU A 122 33.53 -3.42 1.47
N ALA A 123 33.32 -2.83 0.30
CA ALA A 123 32.56 -3.47 -0.79
C ALA A 123 33.24 -4.77 -1.26
N LYS A 124 34.57 -4.79 -1.36
CA LYS A 124 35.33 -6.00 -1.69
C LYS A 124 35.15 -7.09 -0.63
N SER A 125 35.18 -6.73 0.68
CA SER A 125 34.96 -7.69 1.76
C SER A 125 33.52 -8.24 1.75
N VAL A 126 32.52 -7.43 1.37
CA VAL A 126 31.13 -7.87 1.19
C VAL A 126 31.01 -8.86 0.04
N GLU A 127 31.68 -8.61 -1.09
CA GLU A 127 31.66 -9.49 -2.26
C GLU A 127 32.29 -10.86 -1.96
N LYS A 128 33.40 -10.93 -1.22
CA LYS A 128 34.04 -12.20 -0.80
C LYS A 128 33.06 -13.14 -0.09
N GLY A 129 32.19 -12.61 0.75
CA GLY A 129 31.18 -13.41 1.45
C GLY A 129 30.02 -13.88 0.57
N THR A 130 29.93 -13.40 -0.67
CA THR A 130 28.85 -13.76 -1.63
C THR A 130 29.33 -14.73 -2.72
N LEU A 131 30.62 -15.12 -2.73
CA LEU A 131 31.19 -16.09 -3.66
C LEU A 131 30.53 -17.47 -3.50
N GLU A 132 30.64 -18.34 -4.53
CA GLU A 132 29.97 -19.65 -4.55
C GLU A 132 30.38 -20.61 -3.40
N ASN A 133 31.58 -20.44 -2.79
CA ASN A 133 32.05 -21.24 -1.64
C ASN A 133 32.78 -20.34 -0.62
N PRO A 134 32.09 -19.49 0.14
CA PRO A 134 32.73 -18.63 1.14
C PRO A 134 33.13 -19.46 2.39
N THR A 135 34.29 -19.22 2.92
CA THR A 135 34.70 -19.77 4.23
C THR A 135 33.88 -19.16 5.36
N ASP A 136 33.83 -19.79 6.53
CA ASP A 136 33.11 -19.22 7.69
C ASP A 136 33.75 -17.92 8.19
N GLU A 137 35.05 -17.72 7.93
CA GLU A 137 35.76 -16.47 8.19
C GLU A 137 35.34 -15.39 7.20
N ASP A 138 35.22 -15.69 5.89
CA ASP A 138 34.75 -14.75 4.86
C ASP A 138 33.33 -14.27 5.14
N LYS A 139 32.45 -15.16 5.59
CA LYS A 139 31.09 -14.79 5.98
C LYS A 139 31.01 -13.82 7.14
N LYS A 140 31.89 -14.03 8.15
CA LYS A 140 31.97 -13.13 9.31
C LYS A 140 32.56 -11.77 8.92
N GLU A 141 33.62 -11.76 8.09
CA GLU A 141 34.20 -10.53 7.57
C GLU A 141 33.21 -9.74 6.75
N ALA A 142 32.49 -10.41 5.84
CA ALA A 142 31.43 -9.79 5.03
C ALA A 142 30.27 -9.22 5.86
N ALA A 143 29.85 -9.92 6.93
CA ALA A 143 28.81 -9.43 7.82
C ALA A 143 29.25 -8.15 8.57
N LEU A 144 30.50 -8.10 9.04
CA LEU A 144 31.06 -6.92 9.66
C LEU A 144 31.21 -5.76 8.68
N ALA A 145 31.69 -6.04 7.46
CA ALA A 145 31.80 -5.04 6.40
C ALA A 145 30.44 -4.47 5.98
N LYS A 146 29.40 -5.32 5.82
CA LYS A 146 28.02 -4.88 5.57
C LYS A 146 27.51 -3.94 6.65
N LYS A 147 27.72 -4.32 7.92
CA LYS A 147 27.33 -3.49 9.05
C LYS A 147 28.06 -2.16 9.04
N ALA A 148 29.38 -2.15 8.87
CA ALA A 148 30.18 -0.91 8.85
C ALA A 148 29.75 0.01 7.69
N LEU A 149 29.53 -0.53 6.49
CA LEU A 149 29.07 0.24 5.33
C LEU A 149 27.66 0.80 5.55
N SER A 150 26.74 0.04 6.18
CA SER A 150 25.40 0.51 6.52
C SER A 150 25.42 1.60 7.57
N ASP A 151 26.13 1.38 8.69
CA ASP A 151 26.19 2.29 9.83
C ASP A 151 26.75 3.67 9.42
N ALA A 152 27.79 3.70 8.58
CA ALA A 152 28.37 4.93 8.08
C ALA A 152 27.46 5.74 7.14
N ASN A 153 26.44 5.10 6.54
CA ASN A 153 25.52 5.72 5.58
C ASN A 153 24.11 5.99 6.13
N LEU A 154 23.84 5.75 7.42
CA LEU A 154 22.54 6.05 8.05
C LEU A 154 22.17 7.54 7.96
N ARG A 155 23.18 8.44 8.01
CA ARG A 155 22.96 9.89 7.85
C ARG A 155 22.41 10.25 6.46
N LEU A 156 22.80 9.53 5.41
CA LEU A 156 22.26 9.70 4.06
C LEU A 156 20.77 9.35 4.04
N VAL A 157 20.36 8.26 4.70
CA VAL A 157 18.95 7.89 4.80
C VAL A 157 18.11 8.99 5.44
N VAL A 158 18.60 9.57 6.54
CA VAL A 158 17.91 10.67 7.24
C VAL A 158 17.75 11.90 6.34
N SER A 159 18.77 12.27 5.58
CA SER A 159 18.74 13.42 4.67
C SER A 159 17.67 13.24 3.57
N ILE A 160 17.52 12.01 3.05
CA ILE A 160 16.50 11.67 2.06
C ILE A 160 15.12 11.60 2.70
N ALA A 161 14.95 10.89 3.84
CA ALA A 161 13.68 10.73 4.54
C ALA A 161 13.06 12.08 4.95
N LYS A 162 13.88 13.08 5.30
CA LYS A 162 13.44 14.43 5.64
C LYS A 162 12.57 15.08 4.56
N LYS A 163 12.82 14.79 3.28
CA LYS A 163 12.06 15.34 2.14
C LYS A 163 10.66 14.74 2.01
N TYR A 164 10.39 13.64 2.69
CA TYR A 164 9.11 12.92 2.68
C TYR A 164 8.25 13.16 3.93
N LEU A 165 8.66 14.10 4.79
CA LEU A 165 7.88 14.50 5.97
C LEU A 165 6.47 14.98 5.56
N GLY A 166 5.47 14.69 6.40
CA GLY A 166 4.09 15.12 6.19
C GLY A 166 3.30 14.33 5.12
N ARG A 167 3.85 13.20 4.63
CA ARG A 167 3.19 12.36 3.62
C ARG A 167 2.44 11.16 4.21
N GLY A 168 2.03 11.22 5.48
CA GLY A 168 1.17 10.21 6.12
C GLY A 168 1.92 9.15 6.94
N LEU A 169 3.27 9.13 6.94
CA LEU A 169 4.07 8.29 7.82
C LEU A 169 4.88 9.12 8.82
N PRO A 170 5.06 8.65 10.07
CA PRO A 170 5.97 9.23 11.04
C PRO A 170 7.42 9.24 10.55
N PHE A 171 8.21 10.23 11.00
CA PHE A 171 9.58 10.40 10.53
C PHE A 171 10.48 9.18 10.80
N LEU A 172 10.36 8.57 11.98
CA LEU A 172 11.13 7.36 12.31
C LEU A 172 10.79 6.19 11.40
N ASP A 173 9.52 6.04 11.02
CA ASP A 173 9.10 4.96 10.12
C ASP A 173 9.66 5.18 8.70
N LEU A 174 9.67 6.44 8.22
CA LEU A 174 10.32 6.79 6.96
C LEU A 174 11.82 6.45 6.97
N ILE A 175 12.50 6.74 8.10
CA ILE A 175 13.92 6.39 8.27
C ILE A 175 14.09 4.88 8.24
N GLN A 176 13.27 4.11 8.95
CA GLN A 176 13.42 2.65 9.02
C GLN A 176 13.15 1.99 7.65
N GLU A 177 12.13 2.43 6.93
CA GLU A 177 11.91 1.96 5.56
C GLU A 177 13.08 2.35 4.62
N GLY A 178 13.62 3.56 4.79
CA GLY A 178 14.82 3.98 4.10
C GLY A 178 16.05 3.11 4.45
N ASN A 179 16.21 2.73 5.72
CA ASN A 179 17.28 1.83 6.17
C ASN A 179 17.15 0.44 5.52
N LEU A 180 15.93 -0.08 5.35
CA LEU A 180 15.70 -1.32 4.58
C LEU A 180 16.12 -1.17 3.12
N GLY A 181 15.90 0.01 2.53
CA GLY A 181 16.41 0.35 1.20
C GLY A 181 17.93 0.38 1.16
N LEU A 182 18.59 1.01 2.15
CA LEU A 182 20.05 1.06 2.29
C LEU A 182 20.66 -0.34 2.39
N LEU A 183 20.09 -1.24 3.20
CA LEU A 183 20.57 -2.62 3.31
C LEU A 183 20.52 -3.35 1.97
N LYS A 184 19.44 -3.17 1.20
CA LYS A 184 19.34 -3.71 -0.18
C LYS A 184 20.41 -3.12 -1.10
N ALA A 185 20.72 -1.83 -0.94
CA ALA A 185 21.77 -1.19 -1.72
C ALA A 185 23.15 -1.78 -1.38
N VAL A 186 23.46 -2.01 -0.10
CA VAL A 186 24.71 -2.64 0.35
C VAL A 186 24.86 -4.04 -0.23
N ASP A 187 23.78 -4.82 -0.25
CA ASP A 187 23.80 -6.19 -0.81
C ASP A 187 24.03 -6.26 -2.32
N LYS A 188 23.65 -5.20 -3.05
CA LYS A 188 23.70 -5.18 -4.52
C LYS A 188 24.73 -4.23 -5.10
N PHE A 189 25.48 -3.52 -4.26
CA PHE A 189 26.46 -2.56 -4.72
C PHE A 189 27.64 -3.22 -5.44
N ASP A 190 27.97 -2.67 -6.62
CA ASP A 190 29.08 -3.09 -7.46
C ASP A 190 30.09 -1.94 -7.59
N TYR A 191 31.20 -2.07 -6.88
CA TYR A 191 32.28 -1.07 -6.88
C TYR A 191 33.06 -1.02 -8.20
N THR A 192 32.98 -2.07 -9.05
CA THR A 192 33.72 -2.13 -10.32
C THR A 192 33.23 -1.09 -11.33
N LYS A 193 32.01 -0.59 -11.16
CA LYS A 193 31.40 0.44 -12.02
C LYS A 193 31.95 1.86 -11.78
N GLY A 194 32.78 2.07 -10.76
CA GLY A 194 33.44 3.35 -10.49
C GLY A 194 32.54 4.45 -9.91
N TYR A 195 31.27 4.19 -9.65
CA TYR A 195 30.36 5.16 -9.00
C TYR A 195 30.49 5.12 -7.49
N LYS A 196 30.20 6.26 -6.83
CA LYS A 196 30.14 6.34 -5.37
C LYS A 196 28.94 5.52 -4.86
N PHE A 197 29.14 4.88 -3.69
CA PHE A 197 28.07 4.15 -3.02
C PHE A 197 26.82 5.00 -2.77
N SER A 198 26.98 6.27 -2.38
CA SER A 198 25.88 7.19 -2.11
C SER A 198 24.95 7.39 -3.31
N THR A 199 25.46 7.46 -4.54
CA THR A 199 24.67 7.61 -5.76
C THR A 199 23.74 6.41 -5.98
N TYR A 200 24.28 5.20 -5.79
CA TYR A 200 23.50 3.97 -5.91
C TYR A 200 22.51 3.77 -4.76
N ALA A 201 22.95 4.04 -3.52
CA ALA A 201 22.12 3.89 -2.34
C ALA A 201 20.91 4.85 -2.34
N THR A 202 21.07 6.08 -2.83
CA THR A 202 20.00 7.07 -2.91
C THR A 202 18.78 6.54 -3.68
N TRP A 203 18.99 5.82 -4.77
CA TRP A 203 17.90 5.21 -5.53
C TRP A 203 17.13 4.16 -4.70
N TRP A 204 17.84 3.24 -4.04
CA TRP A 204 17.21 2.20 -3.22
C TRP A 204 16.47 2.75 -2.00
N ILE A 205 17.07 3.76 -1.36
CA ILE A 205 16.47 4.43 -0.20
C ILE A 205 15.18 5.14 -0.63
N ARG A 206 15.22 5.90 -1.72
CA ARG A 206 14.05 6.60 -2.28
C ARG A 206 12.95 5.62 -2.64
N GLN A 207 13.28 4.56 -3.37
CA GLN A 207 12.33 3.52 -3.78
C GLN A 207 11.66 2.86 -2.58
N ALA A 208 12.43 2.54 -1.52
CA ALA A 208 11.88 1.94 -0.30
C ALA A 208 10.91 2.90 0.40
N ILE A 209 11.30 4.16 0.60
CA ILE A 209 10.47 5.18 1.25
C ILE A 209 9.19 5.44 0.45
N THR A 210 9.29 5.65 -0.87
CA THR A 210 8.12 5.92 -1.73
C THR A 210 7.15 4.75 -1.73
N ARG A 211 7.66 3.53 -1.80
CA ARG A 211 6.84 2.33 -1.73
C ARG A 211 6.16 2.17 -0.37
N ALA A 212 6.88 2.43 0.72
CA ALA A 212 6.31 2.38 2.07
C ALA A 212 5.18 3.40 2.24
N ILE A 213 5.36 4.64 1.75
CA ILE A 213 4.30 5.65 1.74
C ILE A 213 3.08 5.17 0.96
N ALA A 214 3.27 4.62 -0.24
CA ALA A 214 2.17 4.11 -1.05
C ALA A 214 1.40 2.97 -0.37
N ASP A 215 2.12 2.08 0.34
CA ASP A 215 1.55 0.88 0.96
C ASP A 215 0.93 1.12 2.34
N GLN A 216 1.42 2.10 3.13
CA GLN A 216 1.13 2.19 4.57
C GLN A 216 0.57 3.55 5.01
N ALA A 217 0.75 4.64 4.23
CA ALA A 217 0.38 5.99 4.67
C ALA A 217 -1.13 6.23 4.80
N ARG A 218 -1.97 5.44 4.11
CA ARG A 218 -3.42 5.63 4.11
C ARG A 218 -4.12 4.71 5.10
N THR A 219 -5.07 5.24 5.86
CA THR A 219 -5.93 4.46 6.77
C THR A 219 -6.66 3.33 6.04
N ILE A 220 -7.17 3.61 4.82
CA ILE A 220 -7.72 2.59 3.92
C ILE A 220 -6.68 2.32 2.85
N ARG A 221 -6.06 1.13 2.90
CA ARG A 221 -5.00 0.75 1.97
C ARG A 221 -5.49 0.78 0.51
N VAL A 222 -4.71 1.43 -0.33
CA VAL A 222 -4.92 1.49 -1.78
C VAL A 222 -3.74 0.82 -2.49
N PRO A 223 -3.96 0.02 -3.55
CA PRO A 223 -2.86 -0.58 -4.31
C PRO A 223 -1.90 0.46 -4.90
N VAL A 224 -0.59 0.14 -4.98
CA VAL A 224 0.47 1.05 -5.42
C VAL A 224 0.16 1.71 -6.78
N HIS A 225 -0.26 0.93 -7.79
CA HIS A 225 -0.60 1.45 -9.11
C HIS A 225 -1.74 2.49 -9.10
N MET A 226 -2.65 2.40 -8.12
CA MET A 226 -3.70 3.41 -7.95
C MET A 226 -3.17 4.68 -7.28
N VAL A 227 -2.23 4.55 -6.34
CA VAL A 227 -1.53 5.70 -5.74
C VAL A 227 -0.73 6.44 -6.81
N GLU A 228 -0.02 5.73 -7.68
CA GLU A 228 0.68 6.31 -8.86
C GLU A 228 -0.30 7.07 -9.78
N THR A 229 -1.46 6.44 -10.07
CA THR A 229 -2.51 7.09 -10.88
C THR A 229 -3.03 8.37 -10.22
N ILE A 230 -3.24 8.36 -8.89
CA ILE A 230 -3.66 9.53 -8.11
C ILE A 230 -2.60 10.63 -8.17
N ASN A 231 -1.33 10.27 -7.99
CA ASN A 231 -0.21 11.22 -8.07
C ASN A 231 -0.12 11.86 -9.47
N LYS A 232 -0.19 11.05 -10.53
CA LYS A 232 -0.22 11.53 -11.91
C LYS A 232 -1.40 12.47 -12.16
N LEU A 233 -2.59 12.15 -11.63
CA LEU A 233 -3.76 13.02 -11.71
C LEU A 233 -3.51 14.36 -10.99
N ASN A 234 -2.93 14.33 -9.79
CA ASN A 234 -2.62 15.53 -9.02
C ASN A 234 -1.56 16.41 -9.72
N LYS A 235 -0.51 15.80 -10.30
CA LYS A 235 0.53 16.51 -11.09
C LYS A 235 -0.11 17.23 -12.28
N ILE A 236 -0.89 16.51 -13.09
CA ILE A 236 -1.57 17.08 -14.26
C ILE A 236 -2.59 18.15 -13.85
N SER A 237 -3.30 17.96 -12.75
CA SER A 237 -4.24 18.96 -12.23
C SER A 237 -3.52 20.26 -11.85
N ARG A 238 -2.35 20.18 -11.17
CA ARG A 238 -1.50 21.34 -10.85
C ARG A 238 -0.96 22.02 -12.09
N GLN A 239 -0.47 21.27 -13.07
CA GLN A 239 -0.01 21.85 -14.34
C GLN A 239 -1.12 22.61 -15.07
N LEU A 240 -2.32 22.03 -15.16
CA LEU A 240 -3.46 22.70 -15.78
C LEU A 240 -3.93 23.95 -14.99
N LEU A 241 -3.86 23.90 -13.65
CA LEU A 241 -4.13 25.05 -12.80
C LEU A 241 -3.15 26.19 -13.09
N GLN A 242 -1.86 25.88 -13.23
CA GLN A 242 -0.82 26.85 -13.55
C GLN A 242 -0.98 27.41 -14.97
N GLU A 243 -1.32 26.56 -15.96
CA GLU A 243 -1.53 26.97 -17.37
C GLU A 243 -2.78 27.86 -17.54
N LYS A 244 -3.88 27.54 -16.80
CA LYS A 244 -5.21 28.15 -17.02
C LYS A 244 -5.67 29.10 -15.94
N GLY A 245 -4.99 29.16 -14.79
CA GLY A 245 -5.35 29.97 -13.64
C GLY A 245 -6.64 29.52 -12.93
N ARG A 246 -7.19 28.34 -13.27
CA ARG A 246 -8.39 27.74 -12.64
C ARG A 246 -8.27 26.23 -12.54
N GLU A 247 -9.05 25.62 -11.66
CA GLU A 247 -9.13 24.17 -11.55
C GLU A 247 -9.52 23.48 -12.86
N ALA A 248 -8.87 22.37 -13.14
CA ALA A 248 -9.10 21.58 -14.35
C ALA A 248 -10.43 20.82 -14.29
N THR A 249 -11.20 20.85 -15.37
CA THR A 249 -12.41 20.04 -15.49
C THR A 249 -12.05 18.56 -15.70
N ASN A 250 -12.98 17.64 -15.36
CA ASN A 250 -12.75 16.21 -15.56
C ASN A 250 -12.53 15.84 -17.05
N GLU A 251 -13.07 16.62 -17.97
CA GLU A 251 -12.87 16.44 -19.42
C GLU A 251 -11.46 16.86 -19.86
N GLU A 252 -10.91 17.93 -19.28
CA GLU A 252 -9.56 18.40 -19.55
C GLU A 252 -8.53 17.42 -19.01
N LEU A 253 -8.75 16.91 -17.78
CA LEU A 253 -7.93 15.85 -17.18
C LEU A 253 -7.98 14.56 -18.01
N SER A 254 -9.17 14.17 -18.48
CA SER A 254 -9.38 13.00 -19.34
C SER A 254 -8.54 13.08 -20.62
N LYS A 255 -8.53 14.23 -21.28
CA LYS A 255 -7.75 14.45 -22.51
C LYS A 255 -6.24 14.40 -22.26
N LYS A 256 -5.76 14.97 -21.14
CA LYS A 256 -4.31 15.05 -20.84
C LYS A 256 -3.76 13.75 -20.28
N MET A 257 -4.59 12.93 -19.62
CA MET A 257 -4.24 11.60 -19.06
C MET A 257 -4.49 10.43 -20.02
N ASP A 258 -5.19 10.67 -21.12
CA ASP A 258 -5.67 9.64 -22.07
C ASP A 258 -6.51 8.52 -21.41
N VAL A 259 -7.40 8.92 -20.50
CA VAL A 259 -8.34 8.02 -19.81
C VAL A 259 -9.76 8.55 -19.85
N THR A 260 -10.76 7.68 -19.73
CA THR A 260 -12.16 8.08 -19.75
C THR A 260 -12.53 8.98 -18.58
N VAL A 261 -13.50 9.89 -18.78
CA VAL A 261 -14.03 10.77 -17.71
C VAL A 261 -14.61 9.98 -16.54
N ALA A 262 -15.19 8.80 -16.80
CA ALA A 262 -15.70 7.91 -15.75
C ALA A 262 -14.55 7.43 -14.84
N LYS A 263 -13.41 7.06 -15.43
CA LYS A 263 -12.21 6.64 -14.67
C LYS A 263 -11.63 7.79 -13.83
N ILE A 264 -11.60 9.01 -14.34
CA ILE A 264 -11.17 10.19 -13.57
C ILE A 264 -12.04 10.40 -12.32
N ARG A 265 -13.38 10.25 -12.47
CA ARG A 265 -14.31 10.36 -11.33
C ARG A 265 -14.07 9.26 -10.28
N GLU A 266 -13.83 8.04 -10.73
CA GLU A 266 -13.50 6.90 -9.87
C GLU A 266 -12.19 7.16 -9.10
N VAL A 267 -11.12 7.57 -9.80
CA VAL A 267 -9.82 7.89 -9.19
C VAL A 267 -9.96 9.02 -8.16
N LYS A 268 -10.69 10.09 -8.48
CA LYS A 268 -10.97 11.18 -7.52
C LYS A 268 -11.71 10.70 -6.28
N LYS A 269 -12.65 9.75 -6.43
CA LYS A 269 -13.37 9.17 -5.29
C LYS A 269 -12.46 8.32 -4.40
N ILE A 270 -11.55 7.54 -5.00
CA ILE A 270 -10.58 6.72 -4.27
C ILE A 270 -9.51 7.61 -3.59
N ALA A 271 -9.19 8.76 -4.18
CA ALA A 271 -8.20 9.69 -3.65
C ALA A 271 -8.62 10.37 -2.33
N GLN A 272 -9.93 10.40 -2.03
CA GLN A 272 -10.45 11.01 -0.82
C GLN A 272 -9.94 10.29 0.43
N GLU A 273 -9.52 11.06 1.42
CA GLU A 273 -9.11 10.55 2.73
C GLU A 273 -10.29 10.56 3.72
N PRO A 274 -10.36 9.61 4.66
CA PRO A 274 -11.38 9.62 5.70
C PRO A 274 -11.18 10.80 6.63
N ILE A 275 -12.30 11.36 7.09
CA ILE A 275 -12.33 12.45 8.08
C ILE A 275 -12.46 11.82 9.46
N SER A 276 -11.76 12.35 10.47
CA SER A 276 -11.88 11.89 11.85
C SER A 276 -13.27 12.17 12.42
N LEU A 277 -13.85 11.19 13.09
CA LEU A 277 -15.12 11.36 13.80
C LEU A 277 -15.02 12.28 15.02
N GLU A 278 -13.81 12.45 15.56
CA GLU A 278 -13.54 13.35 16.68
C GLU A 278 -13.37 14.81 16.24
N THR A 279 -13.50 15.11 14.95
CA THR A 279 -13.39 16.49 14.44
C THR A 279 -14.46 17.36 15.10
N PRO A 280 -14.06 18.45 15.80
CA PRO A 280 -15.00 19.33 16.48
C PRO A 280 -15.85 20.09 15.46
N ILE A 281 -17.14 20.28 15.77
CA ILE A 281 -18.10 21.02 14.95
C ILE A 281 -18.67 22.19 15.75
N GLY A 282 -18.74 23.35 15.10
CA GLY A 282 -19.33 24.55 15.67
C GLY A 282 -18.33 25.48 16.35
N PRO A 283 -18.76 26.71 16.67
CA PRO A 283 -17.86 27.74 17.19
C PRO A 283 -17.39 27.53 18.63
N LYS A 284 -18.03 26.60 19.38
CA LYS A 284 -17.70 26.32 20.80
C LYS A 284 -16.94 25.00 20.96
N GLU A 285 -16.76 24.23 19.88
CA GLU A 285 -16.08 22.93 19.89
C GLU A 285 -16.68 21.89 20.86
N ASP A 286 -17.92 22.11 21.34
CA ASP A 286 -18.59 21.26 22.32
C ASP A 286 -19.17 19.96 21.70
N SER A 287 -19.25 19.88 20.36
CA SER A 287 -19.81 18.73 19.62
C SER A 287 -18.80 18.19 18.63
N THR A 288 -18.82 16.88 18.44
CA THR A 288 -17.96 16.19 17.48
C THR A 288 -18.78 15.64 16.30
N LEU A 289 -18.11 15.29 15.19
CA LEU A 289 -18.78 14.75 14.01
C LEU A 289 -19.55 13.46 14.32
N VAL A 290 -19.10 12.66 15.28
CA VAL A 290 -19.77 11.41 15.69
C VAL A 290 -21.17 11.65 16.24
N ASP A 291 -21.41 12.79 16.91
CA ASP A 291 -22.71 13.12 17.51
C ASP A 291 -23.83 13.31 16.48
N PHE A 292 -23.45 13.56 15.21
CA PHE A 292 -24.39 13.76 14.10
C PHE A 292 -24.60 12.49 13.26
N ILE A 293 -23.90 11.40 13.57
CA ILE A 293 -24.03 10.15 12.83
C ILE A 293 -25.06 9.26 13.49
N MET A 294 -26.15 9.01 12.77
CA MET A 294 -27.23 8.14 13.26
C MET A 294 -26.76 6.68 13.32
N ASP A 295 -27.04 6.01 14.42
CA ASP A 295 -26.90 4.55 14.54
C ASP A 295 -28.03 3.86 13.75
N ARG A 296 -27.66 3.22 12.65
CA ARG A 296 -28.61 2.46 11.79
C ARG A 296 -28.88 1.05 12.29
N THR A 297 -28.14 0.58 13.30
CA THR A 297 -28.31 -0.75 13.88
C THR A 297 -29.28 -0.75 15.05
N ALA A 298 -29.48 0.39 15.70
CA ALA A 298 -30.48 0.57 16.74
C ALA A 298 -31.88 0.50 16.14
N THR A 299 -32.71 -0.41 16.65
CA THR A 299 -34.11 -0.55 16.25
C THR A 299 -34.91 0.62 16.80
N ALA A 300 -35.65 1.33 15.95
CA ALA A 300 -36.54 2.38 16.41
C ALA A 300 -37.60 1.81 17.37
N PRO A 301 -38.03 2.56 18.42
CA PRO A 301 -39.04 2.08 19.37
C PRO A 301 -40.33 1.62 18.70
N ASP A 302 -40.76 2.31 17.65
CA ASP A 302 -41.97 1.96 16.87
C ASP A 302 -41.79 0.62 16.15
N ASP A 303 -40.63 0.36 15.55
CA ASP A 303 -40.33 -0.92 14.87
C ASP A 303 -40.21 -2.06 15.90
N ALA A 304 -39.65 -1.79 17.07
CA ALA A 304 -39.56 -2.76 18.15
C ALA A 304 -40.96 -3.14 18.66
N ALA A 305 -41.83 -2.14 18.94
CA ALA A 305 -43.21 -2.36 19.34
C ALA A 305 -44.02 -3.11 18.27
N GLY A 306 -43.87 -2.71 17.01
CA GLY A 306 -44.50 -3.40 15.89
C GLY A 306 -44.08 -4.87 15.75
N SER A 307 -42.80 -5.15 15.98
CA SER A 307 -42.26 -6.53 15.97
C SER A 307 -42.77 -7.38 17.12
N ILE A 308 -42.99 -6.80 18.29
CA ILE A 308 -43.59 -7.49 19.47
C ILE A 308 -45.05 -7.82 19.16
N LEU A 309 -45.84 -6.83 18.70
CA LEU A 309 -47.25 -7.04 18.36
C LEU A 309 -47.42 -8.10 17.26
N LEU A 310 -46.58 -8.04 16.21
CA LEU A 310 -46.60 -9.05 15.17
C LEU A 310 -46.28 -10.46 15.71
N ARG A 311 -45.38 -10.56 16.65
CA ARG A 311 -45.02 -11.84 17.29
C ARG A 311 -46.21 -12.37 18.08
N GLU A 312 -46.86 -11.54 18.90
CA GLU A 312 -48.06 -11.90 19.65
C GLU A 312 -49.18 -12.39 18.73
N GLN A 313 -49.45 -11.67 17.63
CA GLN A 313 -50.43 -12.09 16.60
C GLN A 313 -50.07 -13.43 15.96
N ILE A 314 -48.79 -13.68 15.68
CA ILE A 314 -48.35 -14.98 15.15
C ILE A 314 -48.56 -16.08 16.20
N GLU A 315 -48.29 -15.83 17.49
CA GLU A 315 -48.47 -16.79 18.56
C GLU A 315 -50.01 -17.13 18.70
N GLU A 316 -50.90 -16.16 18.68
CA GLU A 316 -52.38 -16.38 18.66
C GLU A 316 -52.81 -17.23 17.46
N LEU A 317 -52.33 -16.93 16.24
CA LEU A 317 -52.64 -17.73 15.06
C LEU A 317 -52.11 -19.17 15.15
N LEU A 318 -50.99 -19.38 15.80
CA LEU A 318 -50.39 -20.71 16.00
C LEU A 318 -51.20 -21.56 17.02
N GLU A 319 -51.97 -20.94 17.91
CA GLU A 319 -52.87 -21.66 18.83
C GLU A 319 -54.05 -22.37 18.13
N GLU A 320 -54.45 -21.91 16.92
CA GLU A 320 -55.47 -22.58 16.12
C GLU A 320 -55.01 -23.88 15.46
N LEU A 321 -53.69 -24.14 15.50
CA LEU A 321 -53.09 -25.35 14.92
C LEU A 321 -53.05 -26.50 15.92
N THR A 322 -53.00 -27.73 15.37
CA THR A 322 -52.68 -28.86 16.27
C THR A 322 -51.27 -28.76 16.78
N GLU A 323 -51.01 -29.26 17.98
CA GLU A 323 -49.69 -29.22 18.65
C GLU A 323 -48.55 -29.67 17.70
N ARG A 324 -48.78 -30.70 16.91
CA ARG A 324 -47.76 -31.22 15.96
C ARG A 324 -47.54 -30.28 14.78
N GLU A 325 -48.57 -29.64 14.25
CA GLU A 325 -48.45 -28.65 13.16
C GLU A 325 -47.74 -27.40 13.66
N ARG A 326 -48.01 -26.94 14.87
CA ARG A 326 -47.40 -25.81 15.54
C ARG A 326 -45.90 -26.05 15.73
N GLN A 327 -45.50 -27.16 16.34
CA GLN A 327 -44.12 -27.51 16.59
C GLN A 327 -43.28 -27.62 15.29
N VAL A 328 -43.87 -28.18 14.24
CA VAL A 328 -43.22 -28.24 12.91
C VAL A 328 -42.94 -26.85 12.38
N LEU A 329 -43.89 -25.91 12.48
CA LEU A 329 -43.65 -24.51 12.03
C LEU A 329 -42.68 -23.78 12.91
N GLU A 330 -42.76 -23.92 14.24
CA GLU A 330 -41.83 -23.31 15.20
C GLU A 330 -40.38 -23.71 14.93
N LEU A 331 -40.13 -24.99 14.71
CA LEU A 331 -38.79 -25.51 14.39
C LEU A 331 -38.33 -25.12 12.98
N ARG A 332 -39.24 -25.16 12.02
CA ARG A 332 -38.93 -24.85 10.62
C ARG A 332 -38.51 -23.40 10.40
N PHE A 333 -39.27 -22.47 11.00
CA PHE A 333 -39.05 -21.04 10.87
C PHE A 333 -38.24 -20.44 12.03
N GLY A 334 -37.93 -21.22 13.06
CA GLY A 334 -37.14 -20.75 14.18
C GLY A 334 -37.85 -19.72 15.04
N LEU A 335 -39.19 -19.83 15.20
CA LEU A 335 -40.02 -18.82 15.88
C LEU A 335 -39.68 -18.66 17.37
N ARG A 336 -39.16 -19.70 18.02
CA ARG A 336 -38.76 -19.67 19.46
C ARG A 336 -37.28 -19.40 19.64
N ASP A 337 -36.42 -20.07 18.86
CA ASP A 337 -34.97 -20.09 19.07
C ASP A 337 -34.20 -19.28 18.00
N GLY A 338 -34.89 -18.64 17.07
CA GLY A 338 -34.30 -17.84 15.98
C GLY A 338 -33.56 -18.66 14.92
N ARG A 339 -33.50 -19.99 15.06
CA ARG A 339 -32.78 -20.87 14.14
C ARG A 339 -33.71 -21.59 13.17
N THR A 340 -33.68 -21.21 11.92
CA THR A 340 -34.42 -21.91 10.86
C THR A 340 -33.80 -23.28 10.57
N ARG A 341 -34.64 -24.33 10.44
CA ARG A 341 -34.21 -25.70 10.16
C ARG A 341 -34.70 -26.18 8.81
N THR A 342 -33.96 -27.09 8.19
CA THR A 342 -34.36 -27.73 6.93
C THR A 342 -35.48 -28.76 7.16
N LEU A 343 -36.21 -29.12 6.11
CA LEU A 343 -37.26 -30.17 6.19
C LEU A 343 -36.68 -31.53 6.62
N GLU A 344 -35.45 -31.82 6.31
CA GLU A 344 -34.75 -33.05 6.72
C GLU A 344 -34.41 -33.04 8.21
N GLU A 345 -33.92 -31.93 8.74
CA GLU A 345 -33.61 -31.76 10.16
C GLU A 345 -34.87 -31.87 11.01
N VAL A 346 -35.95 -31.19 10.57
CA VAL A 346 -37.25 -31.31 11.24
C VAL A 346 -37.78 -32.74 11.13
N GLY A 347 -37.60 -33.40 9.97
CA GLY A 347 -37.95 -34.79 9.78
C GLY A 347 -37.23 -35.74 10.75
N LYS A 348 -35.95 -35.55 10.94
CA LYS A 348 -35.13 -36.29 11.91
C LYS A 348 -35.60 -36.06 13.37
N TYR A 349 -35.99 -34.84 13.70
CA TYR A 349 -36.49 -34.52 15.06
C TYR A 349 -37.81 -35.23 15.39
N PHE A 350 -38.73 -35.37 14.42
CA PHE A 350 -40.03 -36.04 14.60
C PHE A 350 -40.05 -37.52 14.16
N ASP A 351 -38.92 -38.05 13.74
CA ASP A 351 -38.79 -39.43 13.17
C ASP A 351 -39.73 -39.71 12.00
N VAL A 352 -39.84 -38.78 11.05
CA VAL A 352 -40.67 -38.87 9.88
C VAL A 352 -39.93 -38.45 8.59
N THR A 353 -40.46 -38.87 7.45
CA THR A 353 -39.81 -38.52 6.16
C THR A 353 -39.96 -37.04 5.84
N ARG A 354 -38.97 -36.48 5.10
CA ARG A 354 -38.96 -35.09 4.59
C ARG A 354 -40.28 -34.72 3.92
N GLU A 355 -40.83 -35.62 3.11
CA GLU A 355 -42.10 -35.38 2.39
C GLU A 355 -43.31 -35.28 3.35
N ARG A 356 -43.30 -36.05 4.43
CA ARG A 356 -44.33 -35.95 5.45
C ARG A 356 -44.32 -34.60 6.18
N ILE A 357 -43.13 -34.09 6.50
CA ILE A 357 -42.99 -32.73 7.08
C ILE A 357 -43.51 -31.67 6.08
N ARG A 358 -43.14 -31.79 4.79
CA ARG A 358 -43.64 -30.87 3.75
C ARG A 358 -45.18 -30.87 3.66
N GLN A 359 -45.83 -32.03 3.78
CA GLN A 359 -47.28 -32.13 3.81
C GLN A 359 -47.90 -31.49 5.04
N ILE A 360 -47.29 -31.66 6.22
CA ILE A 360 -47.74 -31.06 7.47
C ILE A 360 -47.60 -29.53 7.39
N GLU A 361 -46.43 -29.03 6.95
CA GLU A 361 -46.17 -27.62 6.73
C GLU A 361 -47.21 -26.98 5.78
N GLY A 362 -47.43 -27.60 4.62
CA GLY A 362 -48.39 -27.10 3.64
C GLY A 362 -49.83 -27.07 4.18
N LYS A 363 -50.25 -28.07 4.96
CA LYS A 363 -51.55 -28.07 5.63
C LYS A 363 -51.65 -27.00 6.69
N ALA A 364 -50.65 -26.83 7.52
CA ALA A 364 -50.61 -25.81 8.56
C ALA A 364 -50.65 -24.40 7.98
N LEU A 365 -49.82 -24.10 6.97
CA LEU A 365 -49.82 -22.82 6.29
C LEU A 365 -51.16 -22.51 5.59
N ASN A 366 -51.84 -23.53 4.99
CA ASN A 366 -53.14 -23.34 4.40
C ASN A 366 -54.25 -23.05 5.44
N LYS A 367 -54.16 -23.62 6.66
CA LYS A 367 -55.07 -23.29 7.77
C LYS A 367 -54.83 -21.84 8.20
N LEU A 368 -53.57 -21.45 8.51
CA LEU A 368 -53.22 -20.09 8.88
C LEU A 368 -53.65 -19.06 7.84
N LYS A 369 -53.48 -19.36 6.53
CA LYS A 369 -53.90 -18.45 5.48
C LYS A 369 -55.41 -18.17 5.49
N LYS A 370 -56.22 -19.13 5.91
CA LYS A 370 -57.68 -18.94 6.05
C LYS A 370 -58.01 -18.06 7.24
N SER A 371 -57.39 -18.31 8.40
CA SER A 371 -57.57 -17.53 9.64
C SER A 371 -57.03 -16.10 9.46
N ALA A 372 -55.84 -15.92 8.89
CA ALA A 372 -55.28 -14.59 8.60
C ALA A 372 -56.13 -13.74 7.68
N LYS A 373 -56.82 -14.34 6.68
CA LYS A 373 -57.76 -13.61 5.84
C LYS A 373 -58.97 -13.07 6.61
N SER A 374 -59.38 -13.72 7.66
CA SER A 374 -60.48 -13.22 8.50
C SER A 374 -60.05 -12.02 9.37
N LEU A 375 -58.78 -11.93 9.72
CA LEU A 375 -58.20 -10.83 10.50
C LEU A 375 -57.87 -9.58 9.66
N VAL A 376 -57.48 -9.76 8.38
CA VAL A 376 -57.16 -8.63 7.48
C VAL A 376 -58.41 -7.94 6.92
N ASN A 377 -59.60 -8.55 7.02
CA ASN A 377 -60.87 -7.97 6.58
C ASN A 377 -61.61 -7.21 7.72
N ILE A 378 -60.94 -6.93 8.84
CA ILE A 378 -61.35 -5.99 9.87
C ILE A 378 -60.48 -4.73 9.80
#